data_e0902a4f5016194722bca9e446851eca
#
_entry.id   e0902a4f5016194722bca9e446851eca
#
_cell.length_a   1.000
_cell.length_b   1.000
_cell.length_c   1.000
_cell.angle_alpha   90.00
_cell.angle_beta   90.00
_cell.angle_gamma   90.00
#
_symmetry.space_group_name_H-M   'P 1'
#
loop_
_entity.id
_entity.type
_entity.pdbx_description
1 polymer ?
#
loop_
_entity_poly.entity_id
_entity_poly.type
_entity_poly.pdbx_seq_one_letter_code
_entity_poly.pdbx_strand_id
1 'polypeptide(L)'
;MEWRADRFAGRDDTGKVVAMIGRLRELVGERPLIFTVRTKHEGGDWDPLRDHYRDLIADSCASGMIDLVDIQYLNPAAKRCLAAARAHRVPVLASNHDFSGTPAAAEIATRLEAMASFGADICKIAVMPRDAVDVANLLLATATRVRTSRVPLITMAMGPLGAVTRLAGQVFGSCATYGTLGDAGSAPGQQPLPE
;
A
#
# COMPACT_ATOMS: atom_id res chain seq x y z
N MET A 1 -10.25 4.52 -4.54
CA MET A 1 -10.03 5.20 -3.24
C MET A 1 -9.29 4.26 -2.30
N GLU A 2 -8.36 4.74 -1.45
CA GLU A 2 -7.80 3.93 -0.35
C GLU A 2 -8.44 4.34 0.97
N TRP A 3 -8.92 3.38 1.76
CA TRP A 3 -9.36 3.61 3.13
C TRP A 3 -8.35 3.06 4.13
N ARG A 4 -7.83 3.94 4.97
CA ARG A 4 -6.89 3.67 6.07
C ARG A 4 -7.67 3.30 7.32
N ALA A 5 -8.04 2.03 7.43
CA ALA A 5 -8.82 1.50 8.55
C ALA A 5 -8.08 1.56 9.90
N ASP A 6 -6.75 1.58 9.88
CA ASP A 6 -5.93 1.78 11.09
C ASP A 6 -6.18 3.13 11.78
N ARG A 7 -6.69 4.14 11.06
CA ARG A 7 -7.03 5.46 11.60
C ARG A 7 -8.49 5.59 12.03
N PHE A 8 -9.29 4.57 11.81
CA PHE A 8 -10.69 4.58 12.20
C PHE A 8 -10.85 4.37 13.72
N ALA A 9 -11.65 5.19 14.39
CA ALA A 9 -11.86 5.10 15.84
C ALA A 9 -12.45 3.74 16.26
N GLY A 10 -13.27 3.13 15.40
CA GLY A 10 -13.87 1.81 15.62
C GLY A 10 -13.06 0.62 15.14
N ARG A 11 -11.76 0.80 14.81
CA ARG A 11 -10.90 -0.21 14.19
C ARG A 11 -10.73 -1.52 15.00
N ASP A 12 -10.96 -1.46 16.30
CA ASP A 12 -10.84 -2.61 17.21
C ASP A 12 -12.06 -3.54 17.19
N ASP A 13 -13.12 -3.12 16.52
CA ASP A 13 -14.38 -3.85 16.35
C ASP A 13 -14.58 -4.17 14.88
N THR A 14 -14.35 -5.43 14.51
CA THR A 14 -14.46 -5.88 13.11
C THR A 14 -15.85 -5.63 12.52
N GLY A 15 -16.92 -5.76 13.31
CA GLY A 15 -18.26 -5.46 12.85
C GLY A 15 -18.44 -3.99 12.47
N LYS A 16 -17.86 -3.06 13.24
CA LYS A 16 -17.84 -1.62 12.89
C LYS A 16 -17.02 -1.34 11.66
N VAL A 17 -15.89 -2.05 11.48
CA VAL A 17 -15.04 -1.90 10.28
C VAL A 17 -15.81 -2.37 9.04
N VAL A 18 -16.44 -3.55 9.07
CA VAL A 18 -17.24 -4.07 7.95
C VAL A 18 -18.42 -3.17 7.64
N ALA A 19 -19.12 -2.67 8.66
CA ALA A 19 -20.21 -1.71 8.47
C ALA A 19 -19.72 -0.40 7.82
N MET A 20 -18.53 0.08 8.19
CA MET A 20 -17.92 1.26 7.55
C MET A 20 -17.53 1.01 6.10
N ILE A 21 -17.02 -0.19 5.77
CA ILE A 21 -16.74 -0.59 4.37
C ILE A 21 -18.03 -0.48 3.53
N GLY A 22 -19.16 -0.97 4.06
CA GLY A 22 -20.46 -0.86 3.38
C GLY A 22 -20.84 0.59 3.08
N ARG A 23 -20.73 1.47 4.08
CA ARG A 23 -21.01 2.91 3.90
C ARG A 23 -20.08 3.57 2.88
N LEU A 24 -18.79 3.20 2.89
CA LEU A 24 -17.83 3.70 1.93
C LEU A 24 -18.15 3.20 0.52
N ARG A 25 -18.56 1.94 0.36
CA ARG A 25 -18.98 1.38 -0.93
C ARG A 25 -20.18 2.15 -1.50
N GLU A 26 -21.18 2.48 -0.68
CA GLU A 26 -22.31 3.31 -1.10
C GLU A 26 -21.85 4.70 -1.61
N LEU A 27 -20.89 5.32 -0.92
CA LEU A 27 -20.38 6.65 -1.27
C LEU A 27 -19.50 6.65 -2.53
N VAL A 28 -18.65 5.62 -2.70
CA VAL A 28 -17.71 5.57 -3.84
C VAL A 28 -18.34 4.95 -5.09
N GLY A 29 -19.48 4.25 -4.95
CA GLY A 29 -20.14 3.57 -6.05
C GLY A 29 -19.23 2.54 -6.70
N GLU A 30 -19.09 2.58 -8.02
CA GLU A 30 -18.27 1.65 -8.80
C GLU A 30 -16.74 1.93 -8.75
N ARG A 31 -16.31 2.99 -8.06
CA ARG A 31 -14.87 3.31 -7.99
C ARG A 31 -14.14 2.28 -7.13
N PRO A 32 -12.94 1.85 -7.54
CA PRO A 32 -12.15 0.87 -6.77
C PRO A 32 -11.89 1.34 -5.32
N LEU A 33 -12.16 0.44 -4.37
CA LEU A 33 -11.93 0.65 -2.93
C LEU A 33 -10.79 -0.26 -2.45
N ILE A 34 -9.70 0.35 -2.03
CA ILE A 34 -8.56 -0.35 -1.42
C ILE A 34 -8.73 -0.32 0.10
N PHE A 35 -8.73 -1.50 0.73
CA PHE A 35 -8.72 -1.65 2.17
C PHE A 35 -7.31 -1.77 2.70
N THR A 36 -6.92 -0.89 3.63
CA THR A 36 -5.57 -0.83 4.18
C THR A 36 -5.59 -0.75 5.71
N VAL A 37 -4.86 -1.67 6.36
CA VAL A 37 -4.53 -1.60 7.79
C VAL A 37 -3.02 -1.43 7.92
N ARG A 38 -2.55 -0.20 8.19
CA ARG A 38 -1.12 0.11 8.29
C ARG A 38 -0.65 0.01 9.73
N THR A 39 0.41 -0.80 9.96
CA THR A 39 1.01 -0.93 11.29
C THR A 39 1.92 0.25 11.62
N LYS A 40 2.18 0.45 12.90
CA LYS A 40 3.12 1.49 13.39
C LYS A 40 4.52 1.34 12.81
N HIS A 41 4.98 0.11 12.55
CA HIS A 41 6.30 -0.13 11.93
C HIS A 41 6.42 0.46 10.52
N GLU A 42 5.31 0.61 9.82
CA GLU A 42 5.26 1.18 8.47
C GLU A 42 4.47 2.51 8.42
N GLY A 43 4.51 3.28 9.51
CA GLY A 43 3.95 4.64 9.57
C GLY A 43 2.44 4.73 9.71
N GLY A 44 1.80 3.69 10.21
CA GLY A 44 0.37 3.66 10.53
C GLY A 44 0.09 3.74 12.02
N ASP A 45 -1.18 3.52 12.38
CA ASP A 45 -1.68 3.61 13.75
C ASP A 45 -2.05 2.23 14.33
N TRP A 46 -1.95 1.15 13.53
CA TRP A 46 -2.22 -0.20 14.02
C TRP A 46 -1.07 -0.74 14.86
N ASP A 47 -1.38 -1.22 16.05
CA ASP A 47 -0.38 -1.86 16.90
C ASP A 47 -0.06 -3.26 16.35
N PRO A 48 1.21 -3.54 16.01
CA PRO A 48 1.61 -4.84 15.45
C PRO A 48 1.48 -6.01 16.43
N LEU A 49 1.36 -5.73 17.74
CA LEU A 49 1.15 -6.75 18.79
C LEU A 49 -0.30 -7.19 18.92
N ARG A 50 -1.24 -6.59 18.17
CA ARG A 50 -2.65 -6.97 18.18
C ARG A 50 -2.86 -8.23 17.32
N ASP A 51 -3.36 -9.27 17.95
CA ASP A 51 -3.52 -10.60 17.33
C ASP A 51 -4.54 -10.63 16.16
N HIS A 52 -5.50 -9.71 16.12
CA HIS A 52 -6.60 -9.74 15.16
C HIS A 52 -6.36 -9.01 13.83
N TYR A 53 -5.11 -8.62 13.51
CA TYR A 53 -4.77 -8.02 12.19
C TYR A 53 -5.22 -8.92 11.03
N ARG A 54 -4.92 -10.22 11.13
CA ARG A 54 -5.31 -11.21 10.11
C ARG A 54 -6.83 -11.36 10.02
N ASP A 55 -7.54 -11.37 11.15
CA ASP A 55 -8.99 -11.56 11.16
C ASP A 55 -9.71 -10.36 10.56
N LEU A 56 -9.22 -9.15 10.86
CA LEU A 56 -9.72 -7.93 10.25
C LEU A 56 -9.56 -7.93 8.72
N ILE A 57 -8.41 -8.38 8.20
CA ILE A 57 -8.19 -8.54 6.76
C ILE A 57 -9.15 -9.60 6.19
N ALA A 58 -9.30 -10.76 6.86
CA ALA A 58 -10.16 -11.85 6.39
C ALA A 58 -11.63 -11.43 6.31
N ASP A 59 -12.16 -10.80 7.36
CA ASP A 59 -13.56 -10.37 7.42
C ASP A 59 -13.85 -9.23 6.43
N SER A 60 -12.87 -8.33 6.23
CA SER A 60 -12.98 -7.30 5.20
C SER A 60 -13.02 -7.90 3.79
N CYS A 61 -12.21 -8.91 3.50
CA CYS A 61 -12.28 -9.65 2.23
C CYS A 61 -13.60 -10.42 2.08
N ALA A 62 -14.08 -11.05 3.15
CA ALA A 62 -15.34 -11.80 3.17
C ALA A 62 -16.56 -10.91 2.93
N SER A 63 -16.48 -9.62 3.22
CA SER A 63 -17.57 -8.67 2.99
C SER A 63 -18.00 -8.54 1.53
N GLY A 64 -17.11 -8.85 0.58
CA GLY A 64 -17.35 -8.68 -0.87
C GLY A 64 -17.47 -7.23 -1.33
N MET A 65 -17.13 -6.26 -0.47
CA MET A 65 -17.34 -4.82 -0.72
C MET A 65 -16.05 -4.04 -1.00
N ILE A 66 -14.90 -4.71 -0.99
CA ILE A 66 -13.59 -4.13 -1.34
C ILE A 66 -13.08 -4.74 -2.64
N ASP A 67 -12.34 -3.95 -3.42
CA ASP A 67 -11.79 -4.41 -4.71
C ASP A 67 -10.32 -4.82 -4.60
N LEU A 68 -9.61 -4.35 -3.56
CA LEU A 68 -8.19 -4.60 -3.36
C LEU A 68 -7.88 -4.53 -1.86
N VAL A 69 -7.03 -5.43 -1.38
CA VAL A 69 -6.52 -5.39 -0.01
C VAL A 69 -5.02 -5.10 0.01
N ASP A 70 -4.59 -4.13 0.80
CA ASP A 70 -3.16 -3.86 1.06
C ASP A 70 -2.67 -4.79 2.18
N ILE A 71 -1.68 -5.62 1.87
CA ILE A 71 -1.02 -6.51 2.82
C ILE A 71 0.44 -6.09 2.96
N GLN A 72 0.85 -5.70 4.17
CA GLN A 72 2.25 -5.44 4.44
C GLN A 72 3.06 -6.72 4.29
N TYR A 73 3.92 -6.77 3.27
CA TYR A 73 4.69 -7.95 2.87
C TYR A 73 5.55 -8.53 4.01
N LEU A 74 6.14 -7.67 4.85
CA LEU A 74 6.99 -8.08 5.97
C LEU A 74 6.20 -8.37 7.27
N ASN A 75 4.88 -8.25 7.27
CA ASN A 75 4.07 -8.59 8.43
C ASN A 75 4.11 -10.10 8.68
N PRO A 76 4.33 -10.57 9.93
CA PRO A 76 4.33 -12.00 10.25
C PRO A 76 3.05 -12.74 9.84
N ALA A 77 1.91 -12.04 9.78
CA ALA A 77 0.64 -12.60 9.34
C ALA A 77 0.43 -12.57 7.82
N ALA A 78 1.36 -11.99 7.03
CA ALA A 78 1.17 -11.72 5.60
C ALA A 78 0.71 -12.95 4.81
N LYS A 79 1.33 -14.11 5.00
CA LYS A 79 0.94 -15.36 4.30
C LYS A 79 -0.49 -15.78 4.62
N ARG A 80 -0.93 -15.62 5.87
CA ARG A 80 -2.29 -15.95 6.30
C ARG A 80 -3.31 -14.93 5.75
N CYS A 81 -2.93 -13.67 5.67
CA CYS A 81 -3.73 -12.61 5.03
C CYS A 81 -3.88 -12.86 3.53
N LEU A 82 -2.79 -13.24 2.84
CA LEU A 82 -2.84 -13.63 1.42
C LEU A 82 -3.80 -14.79 1.19
N ALA A 83 -3.72 -15.83 2.02
CA ALA A 83 -4.62 -16.98 1.90
C ALA A 83 -6.09 -16.60 2.10
N ALA A 84 -6.39 -15.70 3.06
CA ALA A 84 -7.74 -15.19 3.28
C ALA A 84 -8.24 -14.37 2.07
N ALA A 85 -7.42 -13.47 1.53
CA ALA A 85 -7.77 -12.68 0.34
C ALA A 85 -8.07 -13.60 -0.87
N ARG A 86 -7.23 -14.61 -1.10
CA ARG A 86 -7.44 -15.59 -2.18
C ARG A 86 -8.71 -16.42 -2.02
N ALA A 87 -9.06 -16.81 -0.79
CA ALA A 87 -10.30 -17.55 -0.50
C ALA A 87 -11.55 -16.74 -0.91
N HIS A 88 -11.50 -15.42 -0.82
CA HIS A 88 -12.57 -14.51 -1.20
C HIS A 88 -12.36 -13.84 -2.57
N ARG A 89 -11.34 -14.25 -3.34
CA ARG A 89 -11.00 -13.72 -4.68
C ARG A 89 -10.74 -12.21 -4.68
N VAL A 90 -10.26 -11.66 -3.57
CA VAL A 90 -9.86 -10.25 -3.48
C VAL A 90 -8.41 -10.13 -3.95
N PRO A 91 -8.11 -9.28 -4.96
CA PRO A 91 -6.75 -8.98 -5.37
C PRO A 91 -5.91 -8.40 -4.23
N VAL A 92 -4.59 -8.65 -4.26
CA VAL A 92 -3.65 -8.27 -3.21
C VAL A 92 -2.63 -7.26 -3.72
N LEU A 93 -2.56 -6.12 -3.06
CA LEU A 93 -1.46 -5.19 -3.13
C LEU A 93 -0.48 -5.51 -2.00
N ALA A 94 0.67 -6.12 -2.31
CA ALA A 94 1.71 -6.30 -1.32
C ALA A 94 2.52 -5.02 -1.16
N SER A 95 2.67 -4.54 0.06
CA SER A 95 3.32 -3.25 0.34
C SER A 95 4.48 -3.36 1.32
N ASN A 96 5.45 -2.46 1.16
CA ASN A 96 6.52 -2.20 2.11
C ASN A 96 6.81 -0.69 2.17
N HIS A 97 6.91 -0.15 3.39
CA HIS A 97 7.22 1.25 3.64
C HIS A 97 8.46 1.34 4.53
N ASP A 98 9.55 1.84 3.96
CA ASP A 98 10.82 2.02 4.67
C ASP A 98 10.99 3.50 5.07
N PHE A 99 10.72 3.79 6.34
CA PHE A 99 10.85 5.14 6.90
C PHE A 99 12.28 5.46 7.35
N SER A 100 13.15 4.45 7.41
CA SER A 100 14.54 4.60 7.88
C SER A 100 15.48 5.08 6.78
N GLY A 101 15.10 4.93 5.52
CA GLY A 101 15.93 5.35 4.39
C GLY A 101 15.47 4.80 3.05
N THR A 102 16.38 4.90 2.08
CA THR A 102 16.19 4.32 0.75
C THR A 102 17.27 3.26 0.51
N PRO A 103 16.91 2.00 0.37
CA PRO A 103 17.87 0.95 0.03
C PRO A 103 18.50 1.17 -1.36
N ALA A 104 19.62 0.49 -1.61
CA ALA A 104 20.22 0.48 -2.94
C ALA A 104 19.24 -0.05 -4.00
N ALA A 105 19.36 0.41 -5.25
CA ALA A 105 18.45 0.05 -6.34
C ALA A 105 18.30 -1.46 -6.53
N ALA A 106 19.37 -2.24 -6.38
CA ALA A 106 19.34 -3.70 -6.47
C ALA A 106 18.49 -4.33 -5.35
N GLU A 107 18.56 -3.80 -4.14
CA GLU A 107 17.76 -4.31 -3.02
C GLU A 107 16.28 -3.96 -3.20
N ILE A 108 15.96 -2.76 -3.65
CA ILE A 108 14.57 -2.37 -3.98
C ILE A 108 14.01 -3.33 -5.04
N ALA A 109 14.77 -3.61 -6.10
CA ALA A 109 14.38 -4.55 -7.14
C ALA A 109 14.16 -5.97 -6.58
N THR A 110 15.00 -6.43 -5.66
CA THR A 110 14.87 -7.73 -4.98
C THR A 110 13.61 -7.77 -4.10
N ARG A 111 13.30 -6.71 -3.35
CA ARG A 111 12.07 -6.61 -2.54
C ARG A 111 10.82 -6.68 -3.43
N LEU A 112 10.80 -5.98 -4.56
CA LEU A 112 9.70 -6.02 -5.53
C LEU A 112 9.53 -7.42 -6.14
N GLU A 113 10.65 -8.12 -6.46
CA GLU A 113 10.61 -9.51 -6.92
C GLU A 113 10.03 -10.45 -5.86
N ALA A 114 10.46 -10.29 -4.62
CA ALA A 114 9.98 -11.10 -3.51
C ALA A 114 8.47 -10.91 -3.27
N MET A 115 7.94 -9.68 -3.41
CA MET A 115 6.50 -9.40 -3.33
C MET A 115 5.73 -10.07 -4.48
N ALA A 116 6.26 -10.03 -5.70
CA ALA A 116 5.65 -10.72 -6.84
C ALA A 116 5.65 -12.25 -6.63
N SER A 117 6.75 -12.81 -6.15
CA SER A 117 6.90 -14.25 -5.82
C SER A 117 6.04 -14.67 -4.61
N PHE A 118 5.78 -13.75 -3.69
CA PHE A 118 4.84 -13.95 -2.59
C PHE A 118 3.40 -14.18 -3.09
N GLY A 119 3.08 -13.72 -4.29
CA GLY A 119 1.77 -13.88 -4.92
C GLY A 119 0.94 -12.58 -4.90
N ALA A 120 1.58 -11.43 -4.93
CA ALA A 120 0.88 -10.15 -5.08
C ALA A 120 0.35 -9.96 -6.49
N ASP A 121 -0.77 -9.27 -6.63
CA ASP A 121 -1.31 -8.79 -7.91
C ASP A 121 -0.73 -7.41 -8.26
N ILE A 122 -0.34 -6.64 -7.25
CA ILE A 122 0.37 -5.35 -7.37
C ILE A 122 1.46 -5.31 -6.30
N CYS A 123 2.66 -4.85 -6.64
CA CYS A 123 3.75 -4.63 -5.69
C CYS A 123 3.91 -3.14 -5.41
N LYS A 124 3.93 -2.74 -4.13
CA LYS A 124 4.09 -1.35 -3.71
C LYS A 124 5.27 -1.17 -2.78
N ILE A 125 6.15 -0.22 -3.09
CA ILE A 125 7.24 0.19 -2.20
C ILE A 125 7.27 1.70 -2.02
N ALA A 126 7.39 2.14 -0.78
CA ALA A 126 7.60 3.54 -0.42
C ALA A 126 8.85 3.65 0.44
N VAL A 127 9.75 4.57 0.11
CA VAL A 127 11.03 4.75 0.80
C VAL A 127 11.23 6.19 1.22
N MET A 128 12.07 6.44 2.25
CA MET A 128 12.38 7.79 2.73
C MET A 128 13.74 8.22 2.19
N PRO A 129 13.80 9.12 1.19
CA PRO A 129 15.06 9.59 0.63
C PRO A 129 15.72 10.60 1.55
N ARG A 130 17.04 10.55 1.65
CA ARG A 130 17.89 11.52 2.37
C ARG A 130 18.46 12.57 1.42
N ASP A 131 18.60 12.19 0.14
CA ASP A 131 19.17 13.03 -0.92
C ASP A 131 18.63 12.64 -2.31
N ALA A 132 19.13 13.31 -3.35
CA ALA A 132 18.74 13.06 -4.74
C ALA A 132 19.24 11.70 -5.26
N VAL A 133 20.31 11.14 -4.70
CA VAL A 133 20.82 9.81 -5.08
C VAL A 133 19.85 8.73 -4.63
N ASP A 134 19.29 8.86 -3.44
CA ASP A 134 18.24 7.96 -2.93
C ASP A 134 17.01 7.97 -3.87
N VAL A 135 16.60 9.15 -4.34
CA VAL A 135 15.49 9.27 -5.31
C VAL A 135 15.85 8.59 -6.63
N ALA A 136 17.07 8.82 -7.14
CA ALA A 136 17.55 8.18 -8.37
C ALA A 136 17.62 6.66 -8.23
N ASN A 137 18.04 6.12 -7.10
CA ASN A 137 18.06 4.69 -6.80
C ASN A 137 16.66 4.06 -6.91
N LEU A 138 15.64 4.72 -6.36
CA LEU A 138 14.26 4.25 -6.46
C LEU A 138 13.77 4.25 -7.92
N LEU A 139 14.01 5.33 -8.65
CA LEU A 139 13.60 5.46 -10.05
C LEU A 139 14.31 4.43 -10.94
N LEU A 140 15.62 4.21 -10.72
CA LEU A 140 16.40 3.19 -11.41
C LEU A 140 15.87 1.78 -11.14
N ALA A 141 15.60 1.46 -9.87
CA ALA A 141 15.03 0.17 -9.48
C ALA A 141 13.67 -0.06 -10.15
N THR A 142 12.82 0.96 -10.20
CA THR A 142 11.50 0.91 -10.84
C THR A 142 11.64 0.65 -12.34
N ALA A 143 12.43 1.48 -13.04
CA ALA A 143 12.65 1.37 -14.49
C ALA A 143 13.30 0.03 -14.91
N THR A 144 14.17 -0.50 -14.08
CA THR A 144 14.80 -1.80 -14.33
C THR A 144 13.80 -2.94 -14.09
N ARG A 145 13.07 -2.88 -12.96
CA ARG A 145 12.20 -3.98 -12.56
C ARG A 145 10.93 -4.09 -13.42
N VAL A 146 10.35 -2.99 -13.87
CA VAL A 146 9.15 -3.00 -14.72
C VAL A 146 9.35 -3.77 -16.02
N ARG A 147 10.58 -3.84 -16.55
CA ARG A 147 10.91 -4.57 -17.79
C ARG A 147 10.77 -6.08 -17.66
N THR A 148 10.84 -6.62 -16.44
CA THR A 148 10.82 -8.06 -16.16
C THR A 148 9.67 -8.44 -15.22
N SER A 149 9.00 -7.47 -14.60
CA SER A 149 7.88 -7.73 -13.70
C SER A 149 6.66 -8.22 -14.50
N ARG A 150 6.02 -9.26 -13.96
CA ARG A 150 4.73 -9.77 -14.47
C ARG A 150 3.53 -9.11 -13.80
N VAL A 151 3.77 -8.32 -12.76
CA VAL A 151 2.74 -7.62 -12.01
C VAL A 151 3.04 -6.11 -12.00
N PRO A 152 2.00 -5.26 -11.95
CA PRO A 152 2.16 -3.82 -11.85
C PRO A 152 2.97 -3.41 -10.61
N LEU A 153 3.74 -2.33 -10.75
CA LEU A 153 4.55 -1.76 -9.68
C LEU A 153 4.03 -0.38 -9.29
N ILE A 154 4.00 -0.11 -8.00
CA ILE A 154 3.75 1.22 -7.43
C ILE A 154 4.96 1.59 -6.59
N THR A 155 5.70 2.60 -7.01
CA THR A 155 6.91 3.01 -6.30
C THR A 155 6.89 4.51 -6.04
N MET A 156 7.31 4.91 -4.85
CA MET A 156 7.37 6.32 -4.49
C MET A 156 8.40 6.60 -3.41
N ALA A 157 9.04 7.75 -3.49
CA ALA A 157 9.80 8.32 -2.40
C ALA A 157 8.90 9.25 -1.57
N MET A 158 9.08 9.21 -0.26
CA MET A 158 8.31 10.01 0.70
C MET A 158 8.96 11.38 0.91
N GLY A 159 8.24 12.30 1.53
CA GLY A 159 8.72 13.64 1.83
C GLY A 159 8.89 14.55 0.60
N PRO A 160 9.38 15.79 0.80
CA PRO A 160 9.51 16.78 -0.27
C PRO A 160 10.45 16.35 -1.41
N LEU A 161 11.56 15.69 -1.09
CA LEU A 161 12.51 15.17 -2.09
C LEU A 161 11.87 14.14 -3.00
N GLY A 162 10.88 13.40 -2.51
CA GLY A 162 10.17 12.36 -3.25
C GLY A 162 9.12 12.89 -4.23
N ALA A 163 8.81 14.19 -4.26
CA ALA A 163 7.71 14.74 -5.06
C ALA A 163 7.80 14.36 -6.55
N VAL A 164 9.01 14.37 -7.13
CA VAL A 164 9.23 13.99 -8.53
C VAL A 164 8.77 12.55 -8.81
N THR A 165 8.91 11.62 -7.87
CA THR A 165 8.49 10.22 -8.03
C THR A 165 6.99 10.05 -8.06
N ARG A 166 6.25 11.00 -7.47
CA ARG A 166 4.78 11.02 -7.49
C ARG A 166 4.22 11.68 -8.75
N LEU A 167 4.92 12.69 -9.28
CA LEU A 167 4.52 13.43 -10.46
C LEU A 167 4.94 12.74 -11.76
N ALA A 168 6.14 12.16 -11.79
CA ALA A 168 6.72 11.58 -12.99
C ALA A 168 6.94 10.05 -12.88
N GLY A 169 6.44 9.39 -11.84
CA GLY A 169 6.65 7.96 -11.58
C GLY A 169 6.26 7.04 -12.74
N GLN A 170 5.22 7.43 -13.48
CA GLN A 170 4.75 6.67 -14.65
C GLN A 170 5.82 6.59 -15.77
N VAL A 171 6.67 7.60 -15.92
CA VAL A 171 7.77 7.59 -16.91
C VAL A 171 8.75 6.46 -16.61
N PHE A 172 8.89 6.10 -15.34
CA PHE A 172 9.77 5.04 -14.86
C PHE A 172 9.05 3.68 -14.67
N GLY A 173 7.73 3.64 -14.92
CA GLY A 173 6.94 2.41 -14.85
C GLY A 173 6.13 2.18 -13.56
N SER A 174 6.03 3.18 -12.69
CA SER A 174 5.05 3.14 -11.59
C SER A 174 3.64 3.31 -12.16
N CYS A 175 2.76 2.34 -11.92
CA CYS A 175 1.41 2.31 -12.52
C CYS A 175 0.39 3.21 -11.82
N ALA A 176 0.70 3.70 -10.61
CA ALA A 176 -0.18 4.58 -9.85
C ALA A 176 0.61 5.46 -8.88
N THR A 177 -0.03 6.53 -8.44
CA THR A 177 0.43 7.40 -7.35
C THR A 177 -0.69 7.62 -6.34
N TYR A 178 -0.35 8.17 -5.17
CA TYR A 178 -1.30 8.46 -4.09
C TYR A 178 -1.34 9.97 -3.84
N GLY A 179 -2.51 10.54 -3.97
CA GLY A 179 -2.82 11.91 -3.57
C GLY A 179 -3.73 11.94 -2.34
N THR A 180 -4.04 13.14 -1.86
CA THR A 180 -4.95 13.35 -0.73
C THR A 180 -6.25 13.99 -1.19
N LEU A 181 -7.33 13.68 -0.49
CA LEU A 181 -8.57 14.45 -0.54
C LEU A 181 -8.47 15.52 0.55
N GLY A 182 -8.29 16.77 0.16
CA GLY A 182 -8.03 17.88 1.08
C GLY A 182 -6.58 17.90 1.61
N ASP A 183 -6.35 18.67 2.68
CA ASP A 183 -5.01 19.02 3.17
C ASP A 183 -4.34 17.95 4.05
N ALA A 184 -5.11 16.99 4.56
CA ALA A 184 -4.61 15.97 5.47
C ALA A 184 -4.05 14.75 4.73
N GLY A 185 -2.76 14.73 4.41
CA GLY A 185 -2.09 13.57 3.82
C GLY A 185 -2.01 12.37 4.76
N SER A 186 -2.13 11.17 4.20
CA SER A 186 -1.95 9.92 4.95
C SER A 186 -0.49 9.45 5.02
N ALA A 187 0.39 10.07 4.23
CA ALA A 187 1.84 9.81 4.20
C ALA A 187 2.61 11.08 3.80
N PRO A 188 3.89 11.22 4.21
CA PRO A 188 4.71 12.38 3.87
C PRO A 188 4.82 12.60 2.35
N GLY A 189 4.65 13.86 1.92
CA GLY A 189 4.83 14.26 0.52
C GLY A 189 3.67 13.90 -0.43
N GLN A 190 2.53 13.43 0.08
CA GLN A 190 1.33 13.31 -0.74
C GLN A 190 0.88 14.70 -1.22
N GLN A 191 0.48 14.77 -2.47
CA GLN A 191 -0.04 16.00 -3.07
C GLN A 191 -1.57 16.00 -3.01
N PRO A 192 -2.23 17.13 -2.76
CA PRO A 192 -3.68 17.22 -2.88
C PRO A 192 -4.10 16.92 -4.33
N LEU A 193 -5.19 16.18 -4.47
CA LEU A 193 -5.80 15.98 -5.78
C LEU A 193 -6.51 17.29 -6.19
N PRO A 194 -6.45 17.69 -7.48
CA PRO A 194 -7.28 18.78 -7.96
C PRO A 194 -8.76 18.43 -7.76
N GLU A 195 -9.57 19.44 -7.44
CA GLU A 195 -11.01 19.34 -7.32
C GLU A 195 -11.70 18.92 -8.61
#